data_703e7f061213a3100136743abadf43de
#
_entry.id   703e7f061213a3100136743abadf43de
#
_cell.length_a   1.000
_cell.length_b   1.000
_cell.length_c   1.000
_cell.angle_alpha   90.00
_cell.angle_beta   90.00
_cell.angle_gamma   90.00
#
_symmetry.space_group_name_H-M   'P 1'
#
loop_
_entity.id
_entity.type
_entity.pdbx_description
1 polymer ?
#
loop_
_entity_poly.entity_id
_entity_poly.type
_entity_poly.pdbx_seq_one_letter_code
_entity_poly.pdbx_strand_id
1 'polypeptide(L)'
;RQAGSKPVYDIGVTHDAHTFLANGFVVSNCGVRMMKTNLTYADVRGHEEELVEALFANVPSGLGGGGVVESGIDTVEAVLARGVDWALEEGWAVEDDLTHCEDEGVRPDADPSAVSQKAKDRGKNQLGSLGSGNHFLEVQRVTDVYRDDVADAYGLEPDQVVVLIHCGSRGL
;
A
#
# COMPACT_ATOMS: atom_id res chain seq x y z
N ARG A 1 24.45 -10.57 10.37
CA ARG A 1 25.24 -9.87 9.34
C ARG A 1 24.57 -8.52 9.15
N GLN A 2 25.23 -7.44 9.53
CA GLN A 2 24.80 -6.09 9.16
C GLN A 2 24.76 -6.01 7.62
N ALA A 3 23.58 -5.88 7.06
CA ALA A 3 23.42 -5.51 5.67
C ALA A 3 23.88 -4.05 5.55
N GLY A 4 24.92 -3.80 4.78
CA GLY A 4 25.34 -2.43 4.49
C GLY A 4 24.21 -1.67 3.79
N SER A 5 24.00 -0.40 4.15
CA SER A 5 23.03 0.45 3.48
C SER A 5 23.45 0.60 2.00
N LYS A 6 22.54 0.24 1.11
CA LYS A 6 22.66 0.53 -0.32
C LYS A 6 21.59 1.57 -0.67
N PRO A 7 21.93 2.55 -1.52
CA PRO A 7 20.91 3.47 -2.00
C PRO A 7 19.83 2.68 -2.75
N VAL A 8 18.59 2.90 -2.38
CA VAL A 8 17.42 2.37 -3.08
C VAL A 8 16.84 3.50 -3.91
N TYR A 9 16.61 3.24 -5.18
CA TYR A 9 16.02 4.22 -6.10
C TYR A 9 14.60 3.78 -6.40
N ASP A 10 13.66 4.70 -6.24
CA ASP A 10 12.32 4.54 -6.78
C ASP A 10 12.28 5.06 -8.22
N ILE A 11 11.56 4.34 -9.08
CA ILE A 11 11.38 4.72 -10.48
C ILE A 11 9.97 5.27 -10.64
N GLY A 12 9.87 6.59 -10.69
CA GLY A 12 8.63 7.25 -11.07
C GLY A 12 8.41 7.12 -12.58
N VAL A 13 7.27 6.58 -13.00
CA VAL A 13 6.87 6.52 -14.40
C VAL A 13 5.81 7.58 -14.66
N THR A 14 6.16 8.58 -15.48
CA THR A 14 5.25 9.70 -15.83
C THR A 14 4.31 9.39 -17.00
N HIS A 15 4.33 8.16 -17.52
CA HIS A 15 3.46 7.73 -18.61
C HIS A 15 2.12 7.26 -18.05
N ASP A 16 1.04 7.57 -18.74
CA ASP A 16 -0.35 7.25 -18.33
C ASP A 16 -0.59 5.76 -18.01
N ALA A 17 0.20 4.87 -18.60
CA ALA A 17 0.12 3.43 -18.31
C ALA A 17 0.80 3.02 -17.00
N HIS A 18 1.58 3.89 -16.36
CA HIS A 18 2.36 3.61 -15.14
C HIS A 18 3.15 2.29 -15.18
N THR A 19 3.63 1.92 -16.39
CA THR A 19 4.38 0.68 -16.64
C THR A 19 5.75 0.98 -17.20
N PHE A 20 6.71 0.10 -16.97
CA PHE A 20 8.03 0.17 -17.58
C PHE A 20 8.50 -1.23 -18.00
N LEU A 21 9.48 -1.26 -18.90
CA LEU A 21 10.11 -2.50 -19.35
C LEU A 21 11.38 -2.77 -18.53
N ALA A 22 11.39 -3.90 -17.83
CA ALA A 22 12.57 -4.39 -17.14
C ALA A 22 12.93 -5.79 -17.65
N ASN A 23 14.12 -5.96 -18.23
CA ASN A 23 14.59 -7.24 -18.77
C ASN A 23 13.59 -7.92 -19.73
N GLY A 24 12.88 -7.14 -20.54
CA GLY A 24 11.88 -7.66 -21.49
C GLY A 24 10.51 -7.97 -20.91
N PHE A 25 10.28 -7.69 -19.63
CA PHE A 25 8.98 -7.81 -18.98
C PHE A 25 8.33 -6.44 -18.82
N VAL A 26 7.01 -6.38 -19.02
CA VAL A 26 6.22 -5.22 -18.66
C VAL A 26 5.94 -5.29 -17.17
N VAL A 27 6.41 -4.28 -16.44
CA VAL A 27 6.20 -4.16 -14.99
C VAL A 27 5.23 -3.01 -14.76
N SER A 28 4.12 -3.30 -14.09
CA SER A 28 3.20 -2.28 -13.59
C SER A 28 3.64 -1.86 -12.19
N ASN A 29 3.59 -0.56 -11.93
CA ASN A 29 3.89 -0.07 -10.60
C ASN A 29 2.82 -0.53 -9.60
N CYS A 30 3.27 -1.04 -8.46
CA CYS A 30 2.41 -1.26 -7.31
C CYS A 30 2.11 0.06 -6.61
N GLY A 31 1.03 0.12 -5.84
CA GLY A 31 0.77 1.25 -4.96
C GLY A 31 1.73 1.23 -3.77
N VAL A 32 2.36 2.35 -3.50
CA VAL A 32 3.17 2.55 -2.30
C VAL A 32 2.49 3.61 -1.44
N ARG A 33 2.31 3.31 -0.17
CA ARG A 33 1.78 4.25 0.81
C ARG A 33 2.73 4.34 1.98
N MET A 34 3.02 5.55 2.40
CA MET A 34 3.73 5.82 3.65
C MET A 34 2.76 6.47 4.64
N MET A 35 2.56 5.81 5.75
CA MET A 35 1.73 6.29 6.84
C MET A 35 2.62 6.91 7.92
N LYS A 36 2.41 8.19 8.16
CA LYS A 36 3.07 8.90 9.25
C LYS A 36 2.39 8.55 10.57
N THR A 37 3.19 8.24 11.60
CA THR A 37 2.69 8.03 12.95
C THR A 37 3.08 9.20 13.87
N ASN A 38 2.49 9.24 15.04
CA ASN A 38 2.90 10.15 16.13
C ASN A 38 3.93 9.54 17.07
N LEU A 39 4.53 8.40 16.68
CA LEU A 39 5.53 7.69 17.47
C LEU A 39 6.94 8.08 17.05
N THR A 40 7.85 8.06 17.99
CA THR A 40 9.29 8.16 17.78
C THR A 40 9.96 6.80 17.92
N TYR A 41 11.21 6.68 17.45
CA TYR A 41 11.98 5.44 17.64
C TYR A 41 12.14 5.07 19.13
N ALA A 42 12.17 6.06 20.03
CA ALA A 42 12.25 5.80 21.46
C ALA A 42 11.01 5.05 22.00
N ASP A 43 9.84 5.27 21.38
CA ASP A 43 8.59 4.63 21.79
C ASP A 43 8.51 3.16 21.36
N VAL A 44 9.20 2.77 20.30
CA VAL A 44 9.15 1.40 19.73
C VAL A 44 10.41 0.59 20.05
N ARG A 45 11.48 1.24 20.44
CA ARG A 45 12.74 0.58 20.76
C ARG A 45 12.60 -0.38 21.93
N GLY A 46 12.97 -1.63 21.68
CA GLY A 46 12.86 -2.71 22.65
C GLY A 46 11.53 -3.45 22.62
N HIS A 47 10.59 -3.04 21.72
CA HIS A 47 9.31 -3.68 21.47
C HIS A 47 9.20 -4.22 20.02
N GLU A 48 10.34 -4.34 19.32
CA GLU A 48 10.37 -4.74 17.91
C GLU A 48 9.79 -6.14 17.68
N GLU A 49 10.07 -7.08 18.59
CA GLU A 49 9.55 -8.45 18.51
C GLU A 49 8.02 -8.46 18.69
N GLU A 50 7.53 -7.79 19.73
CA GLU A 50 6.08 -7.66 20.00
C GLU A 50 5.35 -7.00 18.83
N LEU A 51 5.96 -5.98 18.21
CA LEU A 51 5.42 -5.29 17.05
C LEU A 51 5.33 -6.21 15.84
N VAL A 52 6.39 -6.98 15.56
CA VAL A 52 6.40 -7.95 14.45
C VAL A 52 5.35 -9.04 14.67
N GLU A 53 5.22 -9.57 15.89
CA GLU A 53 4.20 -10.55 16.22
C GLU A 53 2.78 -9.98 16.04
N ALA A 54 2.54 -8.74 16.47
CA ALA A 54 1.26 -8.08 16.31
C ALA A 54 0.92 -7.84 14.83
N LEU A 55 1.90 -7.41 14.02
CA LEU A 55 1.71 -7.26 12.57
C LEU A 55 1.42 -8.61 11.91
N PHE A 56 2.16 -9.66 12.25
CA PHE A 56 1.94 -10.98 11.71
C PHE A 56 0.55 -11.54 12.04
N ALA A 57 0.04 -11.25 13.25
CA ALA A 57 -1.27 -11.71 13.69
C ALA A 57 -2.43 -10.94 13.04
N ASN A 58 -2.23 -9.66 12.70
CA ASN A 58 -3.31 -8.77 12.29
C ASN A 58 -3.30 -8.37 10.80
N VAL A 59 -2.17 -8.55 10.09
CA VAL A 59 -2.06 -8.21 8.68
C VAL A 59 -2.09 -9.48 7.83
N PRO A 60 -3.23 -9.81 7.20
CA PRO A 60 -3.30 -10.98 6.33
C PRO A 60 -2.32 -10.86 5.16
N SER A 61 -1.57 -11.92 4.91
CA SER A 61 -0.58 -11.97 3.83
C SER A 61 -0.55 -13.35 3.16
N GLY A 62 0.09 -13.44 2.01
CA GLY A 62 0.26 -14.70 1.29
C GLY A 62 -0.77 -14.92 0.17
N LEU A 63 -0.66 -16.08 -0.48
CA LEU A 63 -1.57 -16.52 -1.54
C LEU A 63 -2.71 -17.33 -0.92
N GLY A 64 -3.95 -16.84 -1.04
CA GLY A 64 -5.15 -17.59 -0.64
C GLY A 64 -5.50 -17.54 0.86
N GLY A 65 -4.77 -16.78 1.67
CA GLY A 65 -5.28 -16.31 2.96
C GLY A 65 -6.34 -15.23 2.68
N GLY A 66 -7.52 -15.30 3.28
CA GLY A 66 -8.54 -14.26 3.11
C GLY A 66 -8.00 -12.88 3.53
N GLY A 67 -8.51 -11.82 2.90
CA GLY A 67 -8.32 -10.44 3.38
C GLY A 67 -9.24 -10.17 4.60
N VAL A 68 -9.08 -8.99 5.20
CA VAL A 68 -9.97 -8.55 6.30
C VAL A 68 -11.38 -8.21 5.80
N VAL A 69 -11.53 -8.00 4.49
CA VAL A 69 -12.83 -7.71 3.85
C VAL A 69 -13.43 -9.01 3.33
N GLU A 70 -14.56 -9.42 3.90
CA GLU A 70 -15.36 -10.49 3.31
C GLU A 70 -15.98 -9.99 2.02
N SER A 71 -15.58 -10.56 0.88
CA SER A 71 -15.98 -10.02 -0.42
C SER A 71 -16.45 -11.09 -1.39
N GLY A 72 -17.54 -10.75 -2.09
CA GLY A 72 -18.04 -11.45 -3.29
C GLY A 72 -17.60 -10.73 -4.57
N ILE A 73 -18.10 -11.20 -5.71
CA ILE A 73 -17.86 -10.54 -7.01
C ILE A 73 -18.43 -9.13 -7.01
N ASP A 74 -19.63 -8.93 -6.48
CA ASP A 74 -20.30 -7.62 -6.43
C ASP A 74 -19.47 -6.60 -5.64
N THR A 75 -18.86 -7.05 -4.53
CA THR A 75 -17.95 -6.23 -3.73
C THR A 75 -16.70 -5.84 -4.53
N VAL A 76 -16.10 -6.79 -5.25
CA VAL A 76 -14.94 -6.51 -6.12
C VAL A 76 -15.31 -5.49 -7.20
N GLU A 77 -16.46 -5.64 -7.84
CA GLU A 77 -16.95 -4.69 -8.86
C GLU A 77 -17.20 -3.30 -8.28
N ALA A 78 -17.78 -3.22 -7.08
CA ALA A 78 -17.97 -1.95 -6.38
C ALA A 78 -16.64 -1.25 -6.06
N VAL A 79 -15.65 -2.00 -5.56
CA VAL A 79 -14.30 -1.49 -5.29
C VAL A 79 -13.61 -1.02 -6.56
N LEU A 80 -13.68 -1.80 -7.65
CA LEU A 80 -13.11 -1.44 -8.94
C LEU A 80 -13.72 -0.15 -9.52
N ALA A 81 -15.01 0.06 -9.32
CA ALA A 81 -15.72 1.24 -9.83
C ALA A 81 -15.53 2.48 -8.96
N ARG A 82 -15.40 2.32 -7.64
CA ARG A 82 -15.59 3.40 -6.68
C ARG A 82 -14.38 3.64 -5.77
N GLY A 83 -13.39 2.74 -5.77
CA GLY A 83 -12.15 2.92 -5.03
C GLY A 83 -12.36 3.28 -3.56
N VAL A 84 -11.75 4.38 -3.11
CA VAL A 84 -11.82 4.84 -1.71
C VAL A 84 -13.22 5.29 -1.30
N ASP A 85 -14.07 5.78 -2.23
CA ASP A 85 -15.48 6.10 -1.92
C ASP A 85 -16.23 4.89 -1.39
N TRP A 86 -16.00 3.71 -2.00
CA TRP A 86 -16.54 2.47 -1.47
C TRP A 86 -16.00 2.16 -0.07
N ALA A 87 -14.71 2.34 0.13
CA ALA A 87 -14.08 2.08 1.43
C ALA A 87 -14.62 3.01 2.54
N LEU A 88 -14.92 4.28 2.21
CA LEU A 88 -15.56 5.23 3.12
C LEU A 88 -16.95 4.77 3.54
N GLU A 89 -17.79 4.38 2.59
CA GLU A 89 -19.16 3.95 2.87
C GLU A 89 -19.20 2.68 3.75
N GLU A 90 -18.26 1.77 3.54
CA GLU A 90 -18.14 0.52 4.30
C GLU A 90 -17.33 0.67 5.59
N GLY A 91 -16.82 1.86 5.88
CA GLY A 91 -16.07 2.15 7.11
C GLY A 91 -14.62 1.64 7.13
N TRP A 92 -14.05 1.35 5.96
CA TRP A 92 -12.65 0.95 5.80
C TRP A 92 -11.70 2.12 5.58
N ALA A 93 -12.22 3.31 5.35
CA ALA A 93 -11.47 4.55 5.16
C ALA A 93 -12.12 5.70 5.94
N VAL A 94 -11.41 6.81 6.03
CA VAL A 94 -11.91 8.08 6.59
C VAL A 94 -11.80 9.18 5.56
N GLU A 95 -12.55 10.27 5.72
CA GLU A 95 -12.58 11.41 4.78
C GLU A 95 -11.18 11.95 4.45
N ASP A 96 -10.29 11.92 5.43
CA ASP A 96 -8.91 12.41 5.27
C ASP A 96 -8.10 11.58 4.26
N ASP A 97 -8.45 10.31 4.06
CA ASP A 97 -7.77 9.45 3.10
C ASP A 97 -7.95 9.93 1.65
N LEU A 98 -9.06 10.57 1.31
CA LEU A 98 -9.29 11.12 -0.03
C LEU A 98 -8.22 12.14 -0.41
N THR A 99 -7.83 13.00 0.53
CA THR A 99 -6.84 14.06 0.28
C THR A 99 -5.41 13.53 0.23
N HIS A 100 -5.18 12.30 0.71
CA HIS A 100 -3.87 11.64 0.78
C HIS A 100 -3.72 10.47 -0.21
N CYS A 101 -4.75 10.19 -0.99
CA CYS A 101 -4.70 9.20 -2.06
C CYS A 101 -4.50 9.87 -3.42
N GLU A 102 -3.74 9.21 -4.30
CA GLU A 102 -3.64 9.58 -5.70
C GLU A 102 -5.03 9.56 -6.35
N ASP A 103 -5.32 10.54 -7.22
CA ASP A 103 -6.63 10.72 -7.86
C ASP A 103 -7.80 10.78 -6.86
N GLU A 104 -7.58 11.29 -5.65
CA GLU A 104 -8.56 11.29 -4.56
C GLU A 104 -9.11 9.86 -4.26
N GLY A 105 -8.32 8.84 -4.58
CA GLY A 105 -8.64 7.44 -4.36
C GLY A 105 -9.68 6.84 -5.31
N VAL A 106 -10.10 7.58 -6.34
CA VAL A 106 -11.10 7.14 -7.34
C VAL A 106 -10.63 7.45 -8.76
N ARG A 107 -10.63 6.45 -9.62
CA ARG A 107 -10.34 6.64 -11.05
C ARG A 107 -11.64 6.91 -11.81
N PRO A 108 -11.83 8.12 -12.39
CA PRO A 108 -13.08 8.48 -13.07
C PRO A 108 -13.37 7.62 -14.32
N ASP A 109 -12.34 7.04 -14.91
CA ASP A 109 -12.39 6.21 -16.12
C ASP A 109 -12.35 4.70 -15.81
N ALA A 110 -12.49 4.31 -14.54
CA ALA A 110 -12.50 2.91 -14.15
C ALA A 110 -13.74 2.19 -14.71
N ASP A 111 -13.51 1.11 -15.43
CA ASP A 111 -14.55 0.26 -16.00
C ASP A 111 -14.42 -1.18 -15.51
N PRO A 112 -15.17 -1.60 -14.49
CA PRO A 112 -15.15 -2.98 -14.00
C PRO A 112 -15.49 -4.02 -15.06
N SER A 113 -16.18 -3.65 -16.14
CA SER A 113 -16.53 -4.59 -17.22
C SER A 113 -15.31 -4.99 -18.05
N ALA A 114 -14.27 -4.17 -18.07
CA ALA A 114 -12.99 -4.47 -18.71
C ALA A 114 -12.17 -5.54 -17.95
N VAL A 115 -12.51 -5.80 -16.69
CA VAL A 115 -11.83 -6.82 -15.87
C VAL A 115 -12.46 -8.18 -16.10
N SER A 116 -11.64 -9.17 -16.45
CA SER A 116 -12.14 -10.52 -16.72
C SER A 116 -12.75 -11.17 -15.47
N GLN A 117 -13.76 -12.04 -15.66
CA GLN A 117 -14.37 -12.80 -14.56
C GLN A 117 -13.33 -13.61 -13.77
N LYS A 118 -12.35 -14.17 -14.47
CA LYS A 118 -11.26 -14.93 -13.85
C LYS A 118 -10.42 -14.05 -12.90
N ALA A 119 -10.18 -12.79 -13.26
CA ALA A 119 -9.45 -11.86 -12.40
C ALA A 119 -10.30 -11.50 -11.17
N LYS A 120 -11.57 -11.19 -11.34
CA LYS A 120 -12.51 -10.92 -10.24
C LYS A 120 -12.62 -12.11 -9.28
N ASP A 121 -12.73 -13.33 -9.79
CA ASP A 121 -12.76 -14.56 -8.99
C ASP A 121 -11.50 -14.77 -8.16
N ARG A 122 -10.34 -14.33 -8.67
CA ARG A 122 -9.09 -14.35 -7.91
C ARG A 122 -9.02 -13.25 -6.87
N GLY A 123 -9.57 -12.07 -7.18
CA GLY A 123 -9.53 -10.89 -6.31
C GLY A 123 -10.47 -10.97 -5.11
N LYS A 124 -11.62 -11.63 -5.26
CA LYS A 124 -12.70 -11.63 -4.28
C LYS A 124 -12.31 -12.04 -2.84
N ASN A 125 -11.25 -12.81 -2.67
CA ASN A 125 -10.78 -13.23 -1.35
C ASN A 125 -9.49 -12.49 -0.93
N GLN A 126 -9.10 -11.43 -1.62
CA GLN A 126 -7.84 -10.73 -1.39
C GLN A 126 -8.00 -9.27 -0.98
N LEU A 127 -9.22 -8.75 -0.94
CA LEU A 127 -9.46 -7.38 -0.46
C LEU A 127 -9.06 -7.25 1.01
N GLY A 128 -8.25 -6.23 1.30
CA GLY A 128 -7.71 -6.02 2.64
C GLY A 128 -6.62 -7.03 3.03
N SER A 129 -5.92 -7.65 2.07
CA SER A 129 -4.72 -8.43 2.34
C SER A 129 -3.49 -7.76 1.73
N LEU A 130 -2.36 -7.90 2.40
CA LEU A 130 -1.08 -7.41 1.89
C LEU A 130 -0.67 -8.13 0.59
N GLY A 131 -1.04 -9.40 0.46
CA GLY A 131 -0.67 -10.22 -0.68
C GLY A 131 0.67 -10.94 -0.48
N SER A 132 1.40 -11.17 -1.57
CA SER A 132 2.66 -11.93 -1.54
C SER A 132 3.62 -11.47 -2.64
N GLY A 133 4.78 -12.09 -2.70
CA GLY A 133 5.82 -11.76 -3.67
C GLY A 133 6.62 -10.55 -3.22
N ASN A 134 6.60 -9.49 -4.02
CA ASN A 134 7.27 -8.23 -3.71
C ASN A 134 6.42 -7.28 -2.84
N HIS A 135 5.25 -7.71 -2.40
CA HIS A 135 4.43 -6.93 -1.47
C HIS A 135 4.98 -7.02 -0.05
N PHE A 136 5.04 -5.90 0.64
CA PHE A 136 5.55 -5.83 2.00
C PHE A 136 4.91 -4.68 2.80
N LEU A 137 5.03 -4.78 4.11
CA LEU A 137 4.77 -3.74 5.06
C LEU A 137 6.01 -3.62 5.95
N GLU A 138 6.49 -2.41 6.14
CA GLU A 138 7.66 -2.13 6.96
C GLU A 138 7.36 -1.03 7.97
N VAL A 139 7.81 -1.23 9.20
CA VAL A 139 7.89 -0.16 10.20
C VAL A 139 9.30 0.42 10.12
N GLN A 140 9.39 1.68 9.80
CA GLN A 140 10.63 2.36 9.50
C GLN A 140 10.85 3.54 10.45
N ARG A 141 12.10 3.97 10.58
CA ARG A 141 12.50 5.18 11.27
C ARG A 141 13.05 6.18 10.28
N VAL A 142 12.65 7.42 10.38
CA VAL A 142 13.28 8.54 9.65
C VAL A 142 14.65 8.81 10.27
N THR A 143 15.72 8.43 9.58
CA THR A 143 17.09 8.60 10.07
C THR A 143 17.72 9.90 9.61
N ASP A 144 17.45 10.29 8.37
CA ASP A 144 18.09 11.44 7.73
C ASP A 144 17.06 12.24 6.92
N VAL A 145 17.12 13.54 7.01
CA VAL A 145 16.36 14.48 6.19
C VAL A 145 17.33 15.19 5.26
N TYR A 146 17.13 15.05 3.94
CA TYR A 146 17.98 15.66 2.92
C TYR A 146 17.44 16.99 2.39
N ARG A 147 16.14 17.24 2.57
CA ARG A 147 15.41 18.41 2.13
C ARG A 147 14.40 18.79 3.20
N ASP A 148 14.74 19.81 4.00
CA ASP A 148 13.89 20.29 5.10
C ASP A 148 12.52 20.78 4.57
N ASP A 149 12.51 21.53 3.46
CA ASP A 149 11.28 22.03 2.84
C ASP A 149 10.32 20.93 2.40
N VAL A 150 10.84 19.80 1.94
CA VAL A 150 10.05 18.64 1.55
C VAL A 150 9.57 17.86 2.78
N ALA A 151 10.44 17.65 3.75
CA ALA A 151 10.08 16.99 5.00
C ALA A 151 8.99 17.75 5.75
N ASP A 152 9.10 19.07 5.82
CA ASP A 152 8.09 19.96 6.42
C ASP A 152 6.74 19.84 5.71
N ALA A 153 6.74 19.79 4.36
CA ALA A 153 5.51 19.65 3.57
C ALA A 153 4.79 18.31 3.84
N TYR A 154 5.55 17.23 4.10
CA TYR A 154 5.00 15.93 4.49
C TYR A 154 4.82 15.79 6.01
N GLY A 155 5.29 16.74 6.79
CA GLY A 155 5.29 16.71 8.25
C GLY A 155 6.13 15.57 8.81
N LEU A 156 7.29 15.30 8.19
CA LEU A 156 8.24 14.26 8.61
C LEU A 156 9.34 14.88 9.48
N GLU A 157 9.66 14.21 10.56
CA GLU A 157 10.69 14.62 11.51
C GLU A 157 11.73 13.50 11.69
N PRO A 158 13.00 13.85 12.01
CA PRO A 158 13.99 12.85 12.42
C PRO A 158 13.48 12.04 13.60
N ASP A 159 13.86 10.77 13.64
CA ASP A 159 13.45 9.77 14.65
C ASP A 159 11.96 9.37 14.62
N GLN A 160 11.15 9.98 13.76
CA GLN A 160 9.76 9.60 13.62
C GLN A 160 9.62 8.17 13.08
N VAL A 161 8.66 7.44 13.59
CA VAL A 161 8.26 6.13 13.07
C VAL A 161 7.23 6.30 11.97
N VAL A 162 7.47 5.66 10.82
CA VAL A 162 6.54 5.62 9.70
C VAL A 162 6.28 4.17 9.30
N VAL A 163 5.15 3.92 8.68
CA VAL A 163 4.80 2.60 8.13
C VAL A 163 4.74 2.69 6.63
N LEU A 164 5.58 1.95 5.94
CA LEU A 164 5.61 1.85 4.48
C LEU A 164 4.88 0.58 4.05
N ILE A 165 3.92 0.75 3.15
CA ILE A 165 3.16 -0.35 2.59
C ILE A 165 3.37 -0.37 1.09
N HIS A 166 3.83 -1.50 0.57
CA HIS A 166 3.96 -1.75 -0.86
C HIS A 166 3.02 -2.88 -1.23
N CYS A 167 1.95 -2.54 -1.92
CA CYS A 167 0.96 -3.52 -2.32
C CYS A 167 0.27 -3.07 -3.62
N GLY A 168 -0.52 -3.94 -4.24
CA GLY A 168 -1.21 -3.62 -5.48
C GLY A 168 -2.27 -4.65 -5.84
N SER A 169 -2.93 -4.43 -6.98
CA SER A 169 -4.05 -5.29 -7.45
C SER A 169 -3.61 -6.72 -7.84
N ARG A 170 -2.31 -6.96 -8.01
CA ARG A 170 -1.74 -8.26 -8.41
C ARG A 170 -2.27 -8.79 -9.75
N GLY A 171 -2.59 -7.89 -10.66
CA GLY A 171 -3.08 -8.19 -11.98
C GLY A 171 -4.59 -8.51 -12.01
N LEU A 172 -5.29 -7.85 -11.13
CA LEU A 172 -6.74 -7.73 -11.18
C LEU A 172 -7.12 -6.66 -12.18
#